data_5026906d8479ce0a0bbc96e42c08dda4
#
_entry.id   5026906d8479ce0a0bbc96e42c08dda4
#
_cell.length_a   1.000
_cell.length_b   1.000
_cell.length_c   1.000
_cell.angle_alpha   90.00
_cell.angle_beta   90.00
_cell.angle_gamma   90.00
#
_symmetry.space_group_name_H-M   'P 1'
#
loop_
_entity.id
_entity.type
_entity.pdbx_description
1 polymer ?
#
loop_
_entity_poly.entity_id
_entity_poly.type
_entity_poly.pdbx_seq_one_letter_code
_entity_poly.pdbx_strand_id
1 'polypeptide(L)'
;MGKTSRDKGKRGEREVASLLRSYGYDAHRGVQYHGGKNSPDVVGLPGIHIEVKRTERLDLYGALAQSKGDAGDDKPVVIHRKNECEWVVIQPLGDWIELYRAWEMEET
;
A
#
# COMPACT_ATOMS: atom_id res chain seq x y z
N MET A 1 -10.51 19.31 -11.39
CA MET A 1 -10.70 18.58 -10.13
C MET A 1 -10.25 17.13 -10.24
N GLY A 2 -10.88 16.34 -11.11
CA GLY A 2 -10.51 14.93 -11.26
C GLY A 2 -9.08 14.71 -11.72
N LYS A 3 -8.60 15.55 -12.61
CA LYS A 3 -7.23 15.43 -13.12
C LYS A 3 -6.20 15.64 -12.02
N THR A 4 -6.38 16.66 -11.19
CA THR A 4 -5.47 16.95 -10.08
C THR A 4 -5.43 15.80 -9.08
N SER A 5 -6.59 15.23 -8.77
CA SER A 5 -6.67 14.09 -7.84
C SER A 5 -5.98 12.85 -8.40
N ARG A 6 -6.16 12.59 -9.70
CA ARG A 6 -5.48 11.46 -10.36
C ARG A 6 -3.97 11.65 -10.39
N ASP A 7 -3.52 12.86 -10.68
CA ASP A 7 -2.09 13.16 -10.71
C ASP A 7 -1.46 12.99 -9.33
N LYS A 8 -2.17 13.42 -8.29
CA LYS A 8 -1.72 13.26 -6.91
C LYS A 8 -1.63 11.78 -6.54
N GLY A 9 -2.60 10.99 -6.97
CA GLY A 9 -2.60 9.54 -6.75
C GLY A 9 -1.41 8.87 -7.42
N LYS A 10 -1.17 9.19 -8.69
CA LYS A 10 -0.04 8.62 -9.43
C LYS A 10 1.30 9.02 -8.83
N ARG A 11 1.43 10.27 -8.40
CA ARG A 11 2.65 10.72 -7.73
C ARG A 11 2.87 9.96 -6.43
N GLY A 12 1.79 9.74 -5.68
CA GLY A 12 1.88 8.95 -4.45
C GLY A 12 2.37 7.54 -4.70
N GLU A 13 1.84 6.88 -5.73
CA GLU A 13 2.26 5.54 -6.10
C GLU A 13 3.74 5.51 -6.48
N ARG A 14 4.19 6.48 -7.26
CA ARG A 14 5.61 6.58 -7.65
C ARG A 14 6.49 6.83 -6.44
N GLU A 15 6.04 7.67 -5.54
CA GLU A 15 6.78 8.00 -4.32
C GLU A 15 6.95 6.76 -3.44
N VAL A 16 5.88 6.01 -3.23
CA VAL A 16 5.94 4.78 -2.45
C VAL A 16 6.85 3.75 -3.12
N ALA A 17 6.72 3.56 -4.43
CA ALA A 17 7.58 2.63 -5.15
C ALA A 17 9.05 3.03 -5.03
N SER A 18 9.34 4.33 -5.13
CA SER A 18 10.71 4.83 -4.99
C SER A 18 11.25 4.57 -3.59
N LEU A 19 10.43 4.81 -2.56
CA LEU A 19 10.85 4.53 -1.18
C LEU A 19 11.16 3.06 -0.97
N LEU A 20 10.32 2.18 -1.46
CA LEU A 20 10.56 0.75 -1.32
C LEU A 20 11.82 0.32 -2.05
N ARG A 21 12.09 0.91 -3.22
CA ARG A 21 13.36 0.65 -3.92
C ARG A 21 14.56 1.10 -3.09
N SER A 22 14.42 2.21 -2.37
CA SER A 22 15.51 2.69 -1.52
C SER A 22 15.81 1.73 -0.38
N TYR A 23 14.84 0.91 0.00
CA TYR A 23 15.03 -0.13 1.01
C TYR A 23 15.52 -1.44 0.40
N GLY A 24 15.73 -1.50 -0.90
CA GLY A 24 16.29 -2.67 -1.55
C GLY A 24 15.31 -3.59 -2.26
N TYR A 25 14.05 -3.17 -2.40
CA TYR A 25 13.03 -3.99 -3.06
C TYR A 25 12.84 -3.58 -4.51
N ASP A 26 12.49 -4.54 -5.36
CA ASP A 26 12.24 -4.29 -6.77
C ASP A 26 10.77 -3.82 -6.93
N ALA A 27 10.51 -2.62 -6.44
CA ALA A 27 9.15 -2.08 -6.40
C ALA A 27 8.89 -1.13 -7.57
N HIS A 28 7.65 -1.16 -8.06
CA HIS A 28 7.20 -0.25 -9.12
C HIS A 28 5.69 -0.17 -9.09
N ARG A 29 5.14 0.79 -9.81
CA ARG A 29 3.69 0.91 -9.89
C ARG A 29 3.11 -0.33 -10.53
N GLY A 30 1.96 -0.77 -9.98
CA GLY A 30 1.22 -1.87 -10.56
C GLY A 30 0.66 -1.47 -11.92
N VAL A 31 0.53 -2.45 -12.81
CA VAL A 31 -0.06 -2.24 -14.12
C VAL A 31 -1.47 -2.82 -14.11
N GLN A 32 -2.44 -1.99 -14.45
CA GLN A 32 -3.83 -2.43 -14.49
C GLN A 32 -4.23 -2.73 -15.93
N TYR A 33 -4.47 -3.99 -16.20
CA TYR A 33 -4.91 -4.43 -17.51
C TYR A 33 -6.41 -4.71 -17.50
N HIS A 34 -7.08 -4.38 -18.59
CA HIS A 34 -8.49 -4.71 -18.78
C HIS A 34 -9.38 -4.25 -17.64
N GLY A 35 -9.11 -3.06 -17.11
CA GLY A 35 -9.86 -2.53 -15.98
C GLY A 35 -9.59 -3.24 -14.68
N GLY A 36 -8.41 -3.82 -14.53
CA GLY A 36 -8.02 -4.65 -13.39
C GLY A 36 -8.29 -4.05 -12.03
N LYS A 37 -9.47 -4.31 -11.49
CA LYS A 37 -9.89 -3.78 -10.19
C LYS A 37 -9.11 -4.37 -9.04
N ASN A 38 -8.54 -5.56 -9.27
CA ASN A 38 -7.85 -6.31 -8.21
C ASN A 38 -6.35 -6.10 -8.22
N SER A 39 -5.85 -5.21 -9.09
CA SER A 39 -4.41 -4.96 -9.16
C SER A 39 -3.97 -4.06 -8.01
N PRO A 40 -2.85 -4.36 -7.35
CA PRO A 40 -2.31 -3.43 -6.36
C PRO A 40 -1.77 -2.18 -7.02
N ASP A 41 -1.72 -1.08 -6.27
CA ASP A 41 -1.17 0.18 -6.78
C ASP A 41 0.34 0.13 -6.94
N VAL A 42 1.00 -0.63 -6.09
CA VAL A 42 2.46 -0.82 -6.12
C VAL A 42 2.73 -2.30 -5.91
N VAL A 43 3.67 -2.83 -6.68
CA VAL A 43 4.13 -4.21 -6.57
C VAL A 43 5.60 -4.22 -6.15
N GLY A 44 6.08 -5.36 -5.65
CA GLY A 44 7.48 -5.50 -5.26
C GLY A 44 7.68 -6.12 -3.89
N LEU A 45 6.61 -6.33 -3.14
CA LEU A 45 6.64 -7.05 -1.87
C LEU A 45 5.76 -8.29 -2.01
N PRO A 46 6.35 -9.44 -2.44
CA PRO A 46 5.54 -10.64 -2.65
C PRO A 46 4.72 -11.00 -1.43
N GLY A 47 3.45 -11.33 -1.66
CA GLY A 47 2.53 -11.70 -0.59
C GLY A 47 1.79 -10.52 0.03
N ILE A 48 2.12 -9.29 -0.37
CA ILE A 48 1.48 -8.08 0.17
C ILE A 48 0.76 -7.34 -0.95
N HIS A 49 -0.50 -7.02 -0.72
CA HIS A 49 -1.30 -6.23 -1.66
C HIS A 49 -1.30 -4.77 -1.19
N ILE A 50 -0.66 -3.90 -1.95
CA ILE A 50 -0.45 -2.51 -1.57
C ILE A 50 -1.42 -1.58 -2.27
N GLU A 51 -2.25 -0.89 -1.49
CA GLU A 51 -3.06 0.24 -1.94
C GLU A 51 -2.41 1.51 -1.43
N VAL A 52 -2.28 2.51 -2.28
CA VAL A 52 -1.67 3.79 -1.91
C VAL A 52 -2.75 4.85 -1.88
N LYS A 53 -2.83 5.58 -0.78
CA LYS A 53 -3.77 6.68 -0.62
C LYS A 53 -3.01 7.96 -0.27
N ARG A 54 -2.91 8.85 -1.25
CA ARG A 54 -2.29 10.16 -1.06
C ARG A 54 -3.40 11.19 -0.98
N THR A 55 -3.94 11.39 0.22
CA THR A 55 -5.10 12.23 0.44
C THR A 55 -5.04 12.86 1.82
N GLU A 56 -5.64 14.07 1.95
CA GLU A 56 -5.68 14.78 3.22
C GLU A 56 -6.68 14.15 4.19
N ARG A 57 -7.77 13.61 3.66
CA ARG A 57 -8.80 12.97 4.49
C ARG A 57 -8.96 11.54 4.02
N LEU A 58 -8.53 10.63 4.85
CA LEU A 58 -8.59 9.20 4.54
C LEU A 58 -9.79 8.57 5.21
N ASP A 59 -10.61 7.90 4.39
CA ASP A 59 -11.58 6.94 4.91
C ASP A 59 -10.80 5.66 5.18
N LEU A 60 -10.21 5.56 6.36
CA LEU A 60 -9.28 4.48 6.71
C LEU A 60 -9.93 3.10 6.56
N TYR A 61 -11.10 2.92 7.14
CA TYR A 61 -11.73 1.60 7.10
C TYR A 61 -12.24 1.26 5.71
N GLY A 62 -12.72 2.25 4.94
CA GLY A 62 -13.10 2.03 3.55
C GLY A 62 -11.92 1.63 2.70
N ALA A 63 -10.78 2.32 2.87
CA ALA A 63 -9.56 1.99 2.12
C ALA A 63 -9.06 0.59 2.47
N LEU A 64 -9.07 0.26 3.75
CA LEU A 64 -8.64 -1.08 4.17
C LEU A 64 -9.56 -2.16 3.64
N ALA A 65 -10.88 -1.92 3.67
CA ALA A 65 -11.85 -2.85 3.12
C ALA A 65 -11.63 -3.06 1.62
N GLN A 66 -11.32 -1.99 0.89
CA GLN A 66 -11.00 -2.08 -0.53
C GLN A 66 -9.77 -2.97 -0.75
N SER A 67 -8.71 -2.73 0.00
CA SER A 67 -7.48 -3.53 -0.13
C SER A 67 -7.75 -4.99 0.20
N LYS A 68 -8.50 -5.26 1.27
CA LYS A 68 -8.87 -6.63 1.63
C LYS A 68 -9.66 -7.32 0.53
N GLY A 69 -10.61 -6.59 -0.06
CA GLY A 69 -11.45 -7.14 -1.12
C GLY A 69 -10.65 -7.50 -2.38
N ASP A 70 -9.59 -6.74 -2.66
CA ASP A 70 -8.78 -6.92 -3.86
C ASP A 70 -7.59 -7.85 -3.65
N ALA A 71 -7.21 -8.11 -2.41
CA ALA A 71 -5.95 -8.80 -2.10
C ALA A 71 -5.97 -10.31 -2.40
N GLY A 72 -7.14 -10.92 -2.42
CA GLY A 72 -7.19 -12.39 -2.56
C GLY A 72 -6.48 -13.04 -1.38
N ASP A 73 -5.50 -13.86 -1.66
CA ASP A 73 -4.71 -14.55 -0.62
C ASP A 73 -3.56 -13.71 -0.08
N ASP A 74 -3.29 -12.57 -0.70
CA ASP A 74 -2.22 -11.69 -0.23
C ASP A 74 -2.70 -10.89 0.98
N LYS A 75 -1.75 -10.42 1.76
CA LYS A 75 -2.07 -9.59 2.93
C LYS A 75 -2.32 -8.15 2.49
N PRO A 76 -3.47 -7.57 2.86
CA PRO A 76 -3.80 -6.22 2.44
C PRO A 76 -3.11 -5.17 3.30
N VAL A 77 -2.56 -4.15 2.66
CA VAL A 77 -2.08 -2.97 3.37
C VAL A 77 -2.54 -1.72 2.64
N VAL A 78 -2.67 -0.63 3.39
CA VAL A 78 -2.91 0.70 2.84
C VAL A 78 -1.73 1.55 3.27
N ILE A 79 -1.05 2.17 2.31
CA ILE A 79 0.06 3.08 2.60
C ILE A 79 -0.46 4.49 2.33
N HIS A 80 -0.43 5.30 3.37
CA HIS A 80 -1.08 6.61 3.34
C HIS A 80 -0.17 7.71 3.87
N ARG A 81 -0.27 8.88 3.24
CA ARG A 81 0.20 10.11 3.85
C ARG A 81 -0.65 11.28 3.41
N LYS A 82 -0.69 12.30 4.23
CA LYS A 82 -1.24 13.60 3.89
C LYS A 82 -0.07 14.60 3.79
N ASN A 83 -0.38 15.83 3.39
CA ASN A 83 0.66 16.85 3.23
C ASN A 83 1.49 16.98 4.49
N GLU A 84 2.80 17.11 4.32
CA GLU A 84 3.76 17.34 5.40
C GLU A 84 3.83 16.23 6.44
N CYS A 85 3.30 15.04 6.13
CA CYS A 85 3.36 13.89 7.02
C CYS A 85 4.15 12.78 6.35
N GLU A 86 4.70 11.89 7.16
CA GLU A 86 5.39 10.72 6.64
C GLU A 86 4.39 9.67 6.16
N TRP A 87 4.86 8.76 5.33
CA TRP A 87 4.07 7.61 4.92
C TRP A 87 3.88 6.65 6.08
N VAL A 88 2.67 6.15 6.24
CA VAL A 88 2.35 5.16 7.26
C VAL A 88 1.70 3.95 6.60
N VAL A 89 1.78 2.81 7.28
CA VAL A 89 1.17 1.57 6.82
C VAL A 89 -0.02 1.25 7.73
N ILE A 90 -1.14 0.92 7.12
CA ILE A 90 -2.36 0.52 7.81
C ILE A 90 -2.63 -0.92 7.42
N GLN A 91 -2.80 -1.79 8.40
CA GLN A 91 -3.06 -3.20 8.14
C GLN A 91 -3.89 -3.79 9.28
N PRO A 92 -4.55 -4.93 9.05
CA PRO A 92 -5.29 -5.58 10.12
C PRO A 92 -4.35 -5.99 11.26
N LEU A 93 -4.85 -5.88 12.50
CA LEU A 93 -4.04 -6.21 13.68
C LEU A 93 -3.47 -7.63 13.63
N GLY A 94 -4.27 -8.59 13.16
CA GLY A 94 -3.81 -9.98 13.07
C GLY A 94 -2.60 -10.13 12.16
N ASP A 95 -2.59 -9.40 11.03
CA ASP A 95 -1.47 -9.44 10.09
C ASP A 95 -0.22 -8.81 10.70
N TRP A 96 -0.40 -7.72 11.43
CA TRP A 96 0.72 -7.07 12.11
C TRP A 96 1.30 -7.98 13.20
N ILE A 97 0.45 -8.72 13.92
CA ILE A 97 0.91 -9.66 14.94
C ILE A 97 1.77 -10.78 14.31
N GLU A 98 1.40 -11.24 13.11
CA GLU A 98 2.22 -12.22 12.41
C GLU A 98 3.63 -11.67 12.13
N LEU A 99 3.70 -10.42 11.69
CA LEU A 99 4.99 -9.77 11.47
C LEU A 99 5.77 -9.62 12.78
N TYR A 100 5.09 -9.25 13.85
CA TYR A 100 5.74 -9.09 15.16
C TYR A 100 6.31 -10.42 15.64
N ARG A 101 5.55 -11.51 15.48
CA ARG A 101 6.01 -12.84 15.87
C ARG A 101 7.25 -13.27 15.09
N ALA A 102 7.26 -12.97 13.78
CA ALA A 102 8.43 -13.27 12.95
C ALA A 102 9.65 -12.48 13.40
N TRP A 103 9.47 -11.19 13.68
CA TRP A 103 10.55 -10.35 14.18
C TRP A 103 11.04 -10.82 15.55
N GLU A 104 10.11 -11.21 16.43
CA GLU A 104 10.44 -11.68 17.77
C GLU A 104 11.30 -12.95 17.71
N MET A 105 10.99 -13.84 16.78
CA MET A 105 11.79 -15.07 16.59
C MET A 105 13.19 -14.77 16.08
N GLU A 106 13.34 -13.77 15.21
CA GLU A 106 14.62 -13.34 14.70
C GLU A 106 15.50 -12.77 15.82
N GLU A 107 14.90 -12.05 16.78
CA GLU A 107 15.63 -11.40 17.85
C GLU A 107 16.01 -12.35 18.97
N THR A 108 15.45 -13.54 19.00
CA THR A 108 15.79 -14.55 19.99
C THR A 108 16.75 -15.57 19.40
#